data_68d028fcef9c2c328332e75b794f261f
#
_entry.id   68d028fcef9c2c328332e75b794f261f
#
_cell.length_a   1.000
_cell.length_b   1.000
_cell.length_c   1.000
_cell.angle_alpha   90.00
_cell.angle_beta   90.00
_cell.angle_gamma   90.00
#
_symmetry.space_group_name_H-M   'P 1'
#
loop_
_entity.id
_entity.type
_entity.pdbx_description
1 polymer ?
#
loop_
_entity_poly.entity_id
_entity_poly.type
_entity_poly.pdbx_seq_one_letter_code
_entity_poly.pdbx_strand_id
1 'polypeptide(L)'
;GVQTCALPISTLEKISRAGTSIWLDDLSRSRLLINDEKSLLHLTRTANVVGVTTNPAIFSNALKDASTYNDAIAALRGKDADTAIRLITTEDVRSACDQIKDIFERTSGVDGRVSIEVDPRLAHQEQATVIQARELWSEVDRVNLFIKVPATKAGLPAITQLIREGISVNVTLIFSLERYREVLLAYLDGLDARLADGKNLDGIQSVASFFVSRVDTAIDPLLDAHTDPRAKDLRGKAAVANARLAYQVFEEISASDRWLRIAHSGGAVQRPLWASTGVKDKAYHPAKYVTELIAPDTVNTMPEATIYAAQSFTGEISHSIAGTYASSDEVFNQLAELGISYDAVVTELERDGISKFHDAWEGLIATISAQL
;
A
#
# COMPACT_ATOMS: atom_id res chain seq x y z
N GLY A 1 -14.40 40.33 22.09
CA GLY A 1 -13.91 38.99 21.88
C GLY A 1 -14.39 38.49 20.51
N VAL A 2 -13.49 38.39 19.53
CA VAL A 2 -13.79 37.74 18.24
C VAL A 2 -13.78 36.25 18.53
N GLN A 3 -14.96 35.65 18.58
CA GLN A 3 -15.12 34.20 18.58
C GLN A 3 -14.66 33.68 17.20
N THR A 4 -13.43 33.22 17.11
CA THR A 4 -12.98 32.46 15.95
C THR A 4 -13.77 31.15 15.96
N CYS A 5 -14.83 31.09 15.15
CA CYS A 5 -15.55 29.85 14.87
C CYS A 5 -14.58 28.94 14.11
N ALA A 6 -13.94 28.01 14.82
CA ALA A 6 -13.11 27.00 14.17
C ALA A 6 -14.03 26.22 13.19
N LEU A 7 -13.61 26.16 11.93
CA LEU A 7 -14.30 25.32 10.94
C LEU A 7 -14.42 23.88 11.48
N PRO A 8 -15.53 23.20 11.26
CA PRO A 8 -15.67 21.82 11.71
C PRO A 8 -14.61 20.93 11.05
N ILE A 9 -13.93 20.14 11.87
CA ILE A 9 -12.89 19.21 11.45
C ILE A 9 -13.49 18.23 10.42
N SER A 10 -12.84 18.08 9.26
CA SER A 10 -13.30 17.18 8.21
C SER A 10 -13.25 15.70 8.63
N THR A 11 -14.05 14.84 8.00
CA THR A 11 -14.01 13.39 8.25
C THR A 11 -12.62 12.81 7.99
N LEU A 12 -11.95 13.24 6.92
CA LEU A 12 -10.58 12.80 6.61
C LEU A 12 -9.58 13.22 7.68
N GLU A 13 -9.71 14.43 8.22
CA GLU A 13 -8.87 14.88 9.33
C GLU A 13 -9.13 14.08 10.61
N LYS A 14 -10.39 13.69 10.88
CA LYS A 14 -10.72 12.82 12.01
C LYS A 14 -10.06 11.44 11.86
N ILE A 15 -10.09 10.85 10.64
CA ILE A 15 -9.40 9.58 10.33
C ILE A 15 -7.90 9.71 10.60
N SER A 16 -7.27 10.77 10.11
CA SER A 16 -5.84 11.02 10.34
C SER A 16 -5.51 11.19 11.83
N ARG A 17 -6.33 11.91 12.58
CA ARG A 17 -6.17 12.09 14.03
C ARG A 17 -6.38 10.81 14.83
N ALA A 18 -7.19 9.89 14.30
CA ALA A 18 -7.38 8.55 14.89
C ALA A 18 -6.21 7.58 14.58
N GLY A 19 -5.19 8.03 13.83
CA GLY A 19 -3.94 7.33 13.62
C GLY A 19 -3.75 6.67 12.25
N THR A 20 -4.71 6.83 11.31
CA THR A 20 -4.60 6.28 9.95
C THR A 20 -4.19 7.37 8.97
N SER A 21 -2.99 7.25 8.39
CA SER A 21 -2.52 8.14 7.32
C SER A 21 -3.27 7.85 6.02
N ILE A 22 -3.69 8.90 5.33
CA ILE A 22 -4.41 8.82 4.05
C ILE A 22 -3.40 8.98 2.93
N TRP A 23 -3.24 7.93 2.12
CA TRP A 23 -2.39 7.95 0.93
C TRP A 23 -3.23 7.82 -0.34
N LEU A 24 -2.77 8.41 -1.43
CA LEU A 24 -3.38 8.29 -2.76
C LEU A 24 -2.83 7.06 -3.48
N ASP A 25 -3.69 6.17 -3.94
CA ASP A 25 -3.33 5.02 -4.79
C ASP A 25 -3.50 5.38 -6.27
N ASP A 26 -2.75 6.38 -6.71
CA ASP A 26 -2.74 6.88 -8.09
C ASP A 26 -1.56 7.83 -8.30
N LEU A 27 -0.98 7.79 -9.50
CA LEU A 27 0.01 8.75 -9.96
C LEU A 27 -0.02 8.83 -11.48
N SER A 28 0.02 10.05 -11.99
CA SER A 28 0.18 10.32 -13.42
C SER A 28 0.84 11.68 -13.58
N ARG A 29 1.44 11.93 -14.72
CA ARG A 29 2.03 13.22 -15.04
C ARG A 29 0.99 14.34 -15.01
N SER A 30 -0.24 14.08 -15.43
CA SER A 30 -1.33 15.05 -15.33
C SER A 30 -1.58 15.49 -13.89
N ARG A 31 -1.52 14.60 -12.91
CA ARG A 31 -1.65 14.94 -11.48
C ARG A 31 -0.49 15.80 -10.95
N LEU A 32 0.66 15.73 -11.60
CA LEU A 32 1.85 16.49 -11.21
C LEU A 32 1.94 17.86 -11.89
N LEU A 33 1.45 17.97 -13.13
CA LEU A 33 1.58 19.17 -13.96
C LEU A 33 0.37 20.11 -13.87
N ILE A 34 -0.81 19.59 -13.61
CA ILE A 34 -2.06 20.35 -13.56
C ILE A 34 -2.34 20.78 -12.12
N ASN A 35 -2.46 22.09 -11.90
CA ASN A 35 -2.81 22.63 -10.59
C ASN A 35 -4.33 22.83 -10.49
N ASP A 36 -5.08 21.74 -10.56
CA ASP A 36 -6.53 21.69 -10.42
C ASP A 36 -6.95 20.82 -9.22
N GLU A 37 -8.25 20.55 -9.08
CA GLU A 37 -8.81 19.74 -7.99
C GLU A 37 -8.29 18.28 -7.98
N LYS A 38 -7.75 17.78 -9.09
CA LYS A 38 -7.19 16.43 -9.21
C LYS A 38 -5.68 16.40 -8.98
N SER A 39 -5.02 17.54 -8.87
CA SER A 39 -3.57 17.58 -8.66
C SER A 39 -3.19 17.00 -7.29
N LEU A 40 -2.01 16.38 -7.22
CA LEU A 40 -1.48 15.85 -5.96
C LEU A 40 -1.42 16.96 -4.89
N LEU A 41 -0.93 18.15 -5.23
CA LEU A 41 -0.85 19.27 -4.32
C LEU A 41 -2.22 19.75 -3.82
N HIS A 42 -3.27 19.71 -4.64
CA HIS A 42 -4.62 20.02 -4.19
C HIS A 42 -5.11 19.00 -3.16
N LEU A 43 -4.95 17.70 -3.44
CA LEU A 43 -5.36 16.62 -2.54
C LEU A 43 -4.61 16.65 -1.19
N THR A 44 -3.33 17.05 -1.18
CA THR A 44 -2.61 17.22 0.10
C THR A 44 -3.20 18.31 0.98
N ARG A 45 -3.76 19.36 0.38
CA ARG A 45 -4.33 20.53 1.10
C ARG A 45 -5.77 20.33 1.52
N THR A 46 -6.56 19.61 0.72
CA THR A 46 -8.02 19.53 0.86
C THR A 46 -8.54 18.18 1.35
N ALA A 47 -7.75 17.11 1.14
CA ALA A 47 -8.13 15.74 1.41
C ALA A 47 -7.17 14.99 2.36
N ASN A 48 -6.30 15.71 3.07
CA ASN A 48 -5.32 15.14 4.01
C ASN A 48 -4.46 14.02 3.40
N VAL A 49 -4.23 14.05 2.09
CA VAL A 49 -3.34 13.09 1.43
C VAL A 49 -1.90 13.38 1.85
N VAL A 50 -1.24 12.39 2.42
CA VAL A 50 0.11 12.53 2.97
C VAL A 50 1.12 11.53 2.39
N GLY A 51 0.74 10.77 1.36
CA GLY A 51 1.62 9.83 0.66
C GLY A 51 0.99 9.32 -0.62
N VAL A 52 1.77 8.59 -1.41
CA VAL A 52 1.37 8.08 -2.72
C VAL A 52 1.86 6.65 -2.91
N THR A 53 0.99 5.77 -3.39
CA THR A 53 1.37 4.44 -3.89
C THR A 53 1.15 4.35 -5.39
N THR A 54 2.05 3.63 -6.05
CA THR A 54 1.94 3.27 -7.46
C THR A 54 1.99 1.75 -7.64
N ASN A 55 1.61 1.28 -8.80
CA ASN A 55 1.73 -0.11 -9.23
C ASN A 55 1.70 -0.17 -10.77
N PRO A 56 2.00 -1.33 -11.39
CA PRO A 56 2.00 -1.46 -12.85
C PRO A 56 0.70 -1.04 -13.53
N ALA A 57 -0.46 -1.30 -12.92
CA ALA A 57 -1.75 -0.95 -13.49
C ALA A 57 -2.00 0.58 -13.49
N ILE A 58 -1.54 1.27 -12.44
CA ILE A 58 -1.60 2.74 -12.36
C ILE A 58 -0.80 3.35 -13.50
N PHE A 59 0.46 2.94 -13.70
CA PHE A 59 1.28 3.45 -14.79
C PHE A 59 0.76 3.03 -16.16
N SER A 60 0.26 1.80 -16.30
CA SER A 60 -0.39 1.37 -17.56
C SER A 60 -1.59 2.24 -17.92
N ASN A 61 -2.35 2.71 -16.95
CA ASN A 61 -3.45 3.64 -17.18
C ASN A 61 -2.96 5.07 -17.43
N ALA A 62 -1.97 5.55 -16.69
CA ALA A 62 -1.42 6.89 -16.83
C ALA A 62 -0.82 7.11 -18.24
N LEU A 63 -0.02 6.16 -18.72
CA LEU A 63 0.65 6.27 -20.01
C LEU A 63 -0.27 6.13 -21.25
N LYS A 64 -1.55 5.80 -21.05
CA LYS A 64 -2.56 5.91 -22.11
C LYS A 64 -2.94 7.36 -22.42
N ASP A 65 -2.66 8.30 -21.52
CA ASP A 65 -2.84 9.74 -21.79
C ASP A 65 -1.68 10.29 -22.60
N ALA A 66 -1.80 10.12 -23.92
CA ALA A 66 -0.81 10.58 -24.89
C ALA A 66 -0.47 12.07 -24.74
N SER A 67 -1.42 12.91 -24.31
CA SER A 67 -1.22 14.36 -24.23
C SER A 67 -0.13 14.77 -23.25
N THR A 68 0.09 14.00 -22.19
CA THR A 68 1.07 14.29 -21.14
C THR A 68 2.39 13.52 -21.29
N TYR A 69 2.40 12.44 -22.08
CA TYR A 69 3.57 11.55 -22.19
C TYR A 69 4.25 11.54 -23.57
N ASN A 70 3.60 12.03 -24.63
CA ASN A 70 4.14 11.95 -26.01
C ASN A 70 5.56 12.52 -26.14
N ASP A 71 5.83 13.69 -25.57
CA ASP A 71 7.14 14.33 -25.68
C ASP A 71 8.21 13.52 -24.94
N ALA A 72 7.89 12.98 -23.79
CA ALA A 72 8.81 12.15 -23.01
C ALA A 72 9.11 10.83 -23.73
N ILE A 73 8.10 10.19 -24.32
CA ILE A 73 8.27 8.95 -25.10
C ILE A 73 9.08 9.25 -26.37
N ALA A 74 8.77 10.34 -27.07
CA ALA A 74 9.50 10.74 -28.29
C ALA A 74 10.99 11.00 -28.02
N ALA A 75 11.33 11.56 -26.86
CA ALA A 75 12.71 11.77 -26.44
C ALA A 75 13.49 10.47 -26.15
N LEU A 76 12.78 9.35 -25.99
CA LEU A 76 13.35 8.04 -25.70
C LEU A 76 13.39 7.10 -26.93
N ARG A 77 13.08 7.61 -28.12
CA ARG A 77 13.17 6.82 -29.36
C ARG A 77 14.54 6.19 -29.53
N GLY A 78 14.53 4.89 -29.86
CA GLY A 78 15.74 4.08 -30.00
C GLY A 78 16.19 3.39 -28.72
N LYS A 79 15.52 3.62 -27.59
CA LYS A 79 15.66 2.79 -26.39
C LYS A 79 14.66 1.62 -26.42
N ASP A 80 14.94 0.55 -25.65
CA ASP A 80 13.96 -0.50 -25.41
C ASP A 80 12.84 -0.01 -24.47
N ALA A 81 11.70 -0.70 -24.52
CA ALA A 81 10.50 -0.30 -23.75
C ALA A 81 10.70 -0.36 -22.24
N ASP A 82 11.43 -1.36 -21.72
CA ASP A 82 11.71 -1.48 -20.28
C ASP A 82 12.51 -0.27 -19.79
N THR A 83 13.53 0.14 -20.54
CA THR A 83 14.32 1.35 -20.25
C THR A 83 13.45 2.61 -20.31
N ALA A 84 12.59 2.73 -21.32
CA ALA A 84 11.71 3.89 -21.45
C ALA A 84 10.69 3.99 -20.31
N ILE A 85 10.04 2.88 -19.96
CA ILE A 85 9.11 2.79 -18.83
C ILE A 85 9.82 3.22 -17.54
N ARG A 86 10.99 2.64 -17.26
CA ARG A 86 11.76 2.95 -16.08
C ARG A 86 12.09 4.43 -15.98
N LEU A 87 12.59 5.04 -17.05
CA LEU A 87 12.95 6.46 -17.04
C LEU A 87 11.74 7.39 -16.83
N ILE A 88 10.61 7.09 -17.47
CA ILE A 88 9.38 7.88 -17.35
C ILE A 88 8.82 7.76 -15.91
N THR A 89 8.71 6.54 -15.40
CA THR A 89 8.09 6.29 -14.09
C THR A 89 8.95 6.81 -12.95
N THR A 90 10.28 6.71 -13.04
CA THR A 90 11.20 7.28 -12.04
C THR A 90 11.18 8.81 -12.05
N GLU A 91 11.02 9.46 -13.21
CA GLU A 91 10.86 10.91 -13.30
C GLU A 91 9.56 11.38 -12.62
N ASP A 92 8.43 10.71 -12.90
CA ASP A 92 7.15 11.04 -12.28
C ASP A 92 7.18 10.81 -10.77
N VAL A 93 7.77 9.71 -10.30
CA VAL A 93 7.93 9.41 -8.87
C VAL A 93 8.84 10.43 -8.19
N ARG A 94 9.94 10.84 -8.82
CA ARG A 94 10.82 11.90 -8.32
C ARG A 94 10.06 13.22 -8.15
N SER A 95 9.26 13.59 -9.16
CA SER A 95 8.44 14.79 -9.11
C SER A 95 7.39 14.73 -7.99
N ALA A 96 6.77 13.57 -7.78
CA ALA A 96 5.85 13.37 -6.66
C ALA A 96 6.56 13.49 -5.31
N CYS A 97 7.74 12.88 -5.17
CA CYS A 97 8.57 13.01 -3.97
C CYS A 97 8.89 14.47 -3.64
N ASP A 98 9.24 15.27 -4.65
CA ASP A 98 9.55 16.68 -4.48
C ASP A 98 8.31 17.49 -4.07
N GLN A 99 7.13 17.19 -4.62
CA GLN A 99 5.88 17.88 -4.29
C GLN A 99 5.40 17.67 -2.85
N ILE A 100 5.70 16.54 -2.24
CA ILE A 100 5.25 16.21 -0.87
C ILE A 100 6.40 16.18 0.14
N LYS A 101 7.56 16.79 -0.21
CA LYS A 101 8.74 16.83 0.64
C LYS A 101 8.51 17.56 1.94
N ASP A 102 7.72 18.63 1.94
CA ASP A 102 7.35 19.36 3.14
C ASP A 102 6.56 18.50 4.15
N ILE A 103 5.73 17.58 3.64
CA ILE A 103 5.03 16.59 4.48
C ILE A 103 6.03 15.65 5.14
N PHE A 104 6.99 15.15 4.36
CA PHE A 104 8.06 14.31 4.88
C PHE A 104 8.86 14.99 5.99
N GLU A 105 9.25 16.23 5.79
CA GLU A 105 10.03 17.00 6.75
C GLU A 105 9.25 17.25 8.06
N ARG A 106 8.01 17.74 7.97
CA ARG A 106 7.19 18.03 9.17
C ARG A 106 6.72 16.81 9.93
N THR A 107 6.68 15.62 9.29
CA THR A 107 6.33 14.34 9.93
C THR A 107 7.55 13.53 10.34
N SER A 108 8.75 14.11 10.27
CA SER A 108 10.01 13.41 10.57
C SER A 108 10.17 12.10 9.79
N GLY A 109 9.72 12.09 8.54
CA GLY A 109 9.85 10.96 7.62
C GLY A 109 8.80 9.86 7.75
N VAL A 110 7.81 10.01 8.63
CA VAL A 110 6.72 9.03 8.79
C VAL A 110 5.81 9.02 7.57
N ASP A 111 5.40 10.20 7.09
CA ASP A 111 4.61 10.39 5.88
C ASP A 111 5.37 11.23 4.83
N GLY A 112 4.72 11.73 3.81
CA GLY A 112 5.36 12.38 2.68
C GLY A 112 6.12 11.40 1.79
N ARG A 113 5.70 10.15 1.74
CA ARG A 113 6.35 9.04 1.04
C ARG A 113 5.69 8.73 -0.30
N VAL A 114 6.51 8.34 -1.27
CA VAL A 114 6.05 7.86 -2.58
C VAL A 114 6.65 6.49 -2.85
N SER A 115 5.85 5.55 -3.37
CA SER A 115 6.31 4.20 -3.69
C SER A 115 6.46 4.00 -5.20
N ILE A 116 7.55 3.34 -5.61
CA ILE A 116 7.73 2.76 -6.95
C ILE A 116 7.98 1.26 -6.82
N GLU A 117 7.34 0.47 -7.68
CA GLU A 117 7.41 -1.00 -7.63
C GLU A 117 8.49 -1.54 -8.57
N VAL A 118 9.20 -2.58 -8.12
CA VAL A 118 10.07 -3.37 -8.98
C VAL A 118 9.25 -4.08 -10.07
N ASP A 119 9.89 -4.46 -11.16
CA ASP A 119 9.28 -5.22 -12.24
C ASP A 119 8.60 -6.51 -11.71
N PRO A 120 7.30 -6.70 -11.91
CA PRO A 120 6.58 -7.87 -11.38
C PRO A 120 7.08 -9.20 -11.96
N ARG A 121 7.80 -9.19 -13.09
CA ARG A 121 8.44 -10.39 -13.66
C ARG A 121 9.57 -10.93 -12.76
N LEU A 122 10.06 -10.12 -11.82
CA LEU A 122 11.12 -10.46 -10.86
C LEU A 122 10.56 -11.03 -9.54
N ALA A 123 9.24 -11.13 -9.37
CA ALA A 123 8.59 -11.47 -8.11
C ALA A 123 9.11 -12.78 -7.45
N HIS A 124 9.66 -13.70 -8.22
CA HIS A 124 10.23 -14.97 -7.75
C HIS A 124 11.76 -15.04 -7.88
N GLN A 125 12.42 -13.90 -8.07
CA GLN A 125 13.87 -13.81 -8.32
C GLN A 125 14.53 -12.86 -7.32
N GLU A 126 14.99 -13.37 -6.19
CA GLU A 126 15.56 -12.59 -5.09
C GLU A 126 16.64 -11.60 -5.57
N GLN A 127 17.70 -12.12 -6.19
CA GLN A 127 18.86 -11.30 -6.57
C GLN A 127 18.51 -10.23 -7.63
N ALA A 128 17.69 -10.58 -8.60
CA ALA A 128 17.24 -9.64 -9.63
C ALA A 128 16.36 -8.53 -9.00
N THR A 129 15.50 -8.87 -8.05
CA THR A 129 14.72 -7.91 -7.27
C THR A 129 15.61 -6.93 -6.51
N VAL A 130 16.65 -7.41 -5.81
CA VAL A 130 17.59 -6.55 -5.07
C VAL A 130 18.36 -5.63 -6.02
N ILE A 131 18.83 -6.13 -7.17
CA ILE A 131 19.56 -5.32 -8.15
C ILE A 131 18.67 -4.20 -8.67
N GLN A 132 17.47 -4.52 -9.13
CA GLN A 132 16.57 -3.50 -9.67
C GLN A 132 16.09 -2.51 -8.59
N ALA A 133 15.85 -2.96 -7.37
CA ALA A 133 15.50 -2.09 -6.25
C ALA A 133 16.59 -1.03 -5.99
N ARG A 134 17.86 -1.42 -6.04
CA ARG A 134 19.00 -0.49 -5.92
C ARG A 134 19.07 0.50 -7.09
N GLU A 135 18.81 0.03 -8.30
CA GLU A 135 18.75 0.90 -9.49
C GLU A 135 17.66 1.94 -9.36
N LEU A 136 16.44 1.55 -9.02
CA LEU A 136 15.32 2.47 -8.81
C LEU A 136 15.58 3.46 -7.68
N TRP A 137 16.15 2.98 -6.56
CA TRP A 137 16.52 3.83 -5.42
C TRP A 137 17.52 4.90 -5.81
N SER A 138 18.58 4.51 -6.52
CA SER A 138 19.63 5.42 -7.00
C SER A 138 19.11 6.37 -8.08
N GLU A 139 18.23 5.90 -8.96
CA GLU A 139 17.72 6.69 -10.07
C GLU A 139 16.71 7.75 -9.63
N VAL A 140 15.79 7.42 -8.73
CA VAL A 140 14.86 8.39 -8.15
C VAL A 140 15.60 9.38 -7.25
N ASP A 141 16.57 8.90 -6.47
CA ASP A 141 17.45 9.72 -5.59
C ASP A 141 16.67 10.69 -4.70
N ARG A 142 15.71 10.17 -3.93
CA ARG A 142 14.91 10.95 -2.97
C ARG A 142 14.74 10.18 -1.65
N VAL A 143 14.98 10.88 -0.54
CA VAL A 143 14.95 10.31 0.83
C VAL A 143 13.55 9.80 1.23
N ASN A 144 12.51 10.32 0.61
CA ASN A 144 11.12 9.97 0.87
C ASN A 144 10.56 8.91 -0.09
N LEU A 145 11.44 8.21 -0.80
CA LEU A 145 11.07 7.06 -1.65
C LEU A 145 10.82 5.80 -0.82
N PHE A 146 9.90 4.98 -1.27
CA PHE A 146 9.80 3.55 -0.95
C PHE A 146 10.00 2.72 -2.22
N ILE A 147 10.84 1.69 -2.14
CA ILE A 147 10.84 0.65 -3.16
C ILE A 147 9.78 -0.39 -2.81
N LYS A 148 8.87 -0.64 -3.72
CA LYS A 148 7.77 -1.60 -3.51
C LYS A 148 8.18 -2.97 -4.01
N VAL A 149 8.08 -3.99 -3.13
CA VAL A 149 8.56 -5.36 -3.37
C VAL A 149 7.44 -6.35 -3.02
N PRO A 150 7.09 -7.31 -3.91
CA PRO A 150 6.10 -8.34 -3.62
C PRO A 150 6.53 -9.26 -2.47
N ALA A 151 5.59 -9.61 -1.59
CA ALA A 151 5.79 -10.50 -0.44
C ALA A 151 5.84 -11.99 -0.82
N THR A 152 6.50 -12.34 -1.91
CA THR A 152 6.73 -13.74 -2.27
C THR A 152 7.80 -14.37 -1.37
N LYS A 153 7.92 -15.70 -1.37
CA LYS A 153 9.00 -16.38 -0.64
C LYS A 153 10.39 -15.92 -1.08
N ALA A 154 10.58 -15.58 -2.36
CA ALA A 154 11.81 -14.99 -2.87
C ALA A 154 11.93 -13.49 -2.54
N GLY A 155 10.83 -12.80 -2.35
CA GLY A 155 10.79 -11.39 -1.94
C GLY A 155 11.23 -11.17 -0.49
N LEU A 156 10.95 -12.09 0.42
CA LEU A 156 11.28 -11.94 1.84
C LEU A 156 12.78 -11.71 2.08
N PRO A 157 13.72 -12.54 1.58
CA PRO A 157 15.14 -12.27 1.75
C PRO A 157 15.60 -11.00 1.00
N ALA A 158 14.99 -10.66 -0.13
CA ALA A 158 15.27 -9.41 -0.82
C ALA A 158 14.90 -8.20 0.06
N ILE A 159 13.74 -8.22 0.72
CA ILE A 159 13.30 -7.18 1.67
C ILE A 159 14.32 -7.04 2.80
N THR A 160 14.72 -8.15 3.44
CA THR A 160 15.74 -8.18 4.50
C THR A 160 17.05 -7.51 4.02
N GLN A 161 17.52 -7.85 2.83
CA GLN A 161 18.76 -7.29 2.27
C GLN A 161 18.64 -5.78 2.01
N LEU A 162 17.51 -5.32 1.43
CA LEU A 162 17.28 -3.90 1.14
C LEU A 162 17.22 -3.06 2.42
N ILE A 163 16.53 -3.53 3.44
CA ILE A 163 16.47 -2.86 4.76
C ILE A 163 17.86 -2.79 5.41
N ARG A 164 18.65 -3.88 5.37
CA ARG A 164 20.04 -3.90 5.82
C ARG A 164 20.88 -2.83 5.13
N GLU A 165 20.63 -2.58 3.85
CA GLU A 165 21.33 -1.56 3.07
C GLU A 165 20.87 -0.13 3.37
N GLY A 166 19.72 0.05 4.00
CA GLY A 166 19.14 1.35 4.32
C GLY A 166 18.14 1.84 3.29
N ILE A 167 17.64 0.95 2.44
CA ILE A 167 16.58 1.23 1.47
C ILE A 167 15.23 1.02 2.13
N SER A 168 14.39 2.05 2.17
CA SER A 168 13.03 1.96 2.68
C SER A 168 12.14 1.16 1.74
N VAL A 169 11.33 0.22 2.28
CA VAL A 169 10.56 -0.74 1.48
C VAL A 169 9.06 -0.67 1.79
N ASN A 170 8.25 -0.65 0.73
CA ASN A 170 6.83 -0.96 0.78
C ASN A 170 6.62 -2.41 0.35
N VAL A 171 6.33 -3.30 1.29
CA VAL A 171 6.08 -4.71 0.97
C VAL A 171 4.66 -4.87 0.47
N THR A 172 4.45 -5.50 -0.70
CA THR A 172 3.14 -5.56 -1.36
C THR A 172 2.64 -6.98 -1.64
N LEU A 173 1.38 -7.09 -2.04
CA LEU A 173 0.70 -8.36 -2.36
C LEU A 173 0.64 -9.32 -1.16
N ILE A 174 0.34 -8.76 0.01
CA ILE A 174 0.12 -9.53 1.23
C ILE A 174 -1.38 -9.80 1.37
N PHE A 175 -1.77 -11.07 1.51
CA PHE A 175 -3.16 -11.49 1.64
C PHE A 175 -3.40 -12.34 2.89
N SER A 176 -2.39 -13.11 3.34
CA SER A 176 -2.52 -14.00 4.50
C SER A 176 -1.84 -13.45 5.75
N LEU A 177 -2.36 -13.86 6.91
CA LEU A 177 -1.81 -13.53 8.23
C LEU A 177 -0.42 -14.15 8.41
N GLU A 178 -0.21 -15.39 7.91
CA GLU A 178 1.09 -16.05 7.95
C GLU A 178 2.12 -15.24 7.17
N ARG A 179 1.83 -14.87 5.89
CA ARG A 179 2.73 -14.05 5.07
C ARG A 179 2.97 -12.68 5.69
N TYR A 180 1.96 -12.09 6.30
CA TYR A 180 2.13 -10.81 6.97
C TYR A 180 3.12 -10.90 8.14
N ARG A 181 3.03 -11.97 8.96
CA ARG A 181 3.99 -12.24 10.02
C ARG A 181 5.41 -12.44 9.48
N GLU A 182 5.57 -13.22 8.40
CA GLU A 182 6.86 -13.41 7.74
C GLU A 182 7.45 -12.08 7.24
N VAL A 183 6.62 -11.19 6.70
CA VAL A 183 7.02 -9.84 6.24
C VAL A 183 7.53 -8.98 7.39
N LEU A 184 6.81 -8.94 8.52
CA LEU A 184 7.26 -8.22 9.72
C LEU A 184 8.60 -8.77 10.23
N LEU A 185 8.77 -10.09 10.26
CA LEU A 185 10.03 -10.71 10.68
C LEU A 185 11.18 -10.41 9.71
N ALA A 186 10.94 -10.45 8.40
CA ALA A 186 11.95 -10.08 7.39
C ALA A 186 12.42 -8.62 7.55
N TYR A 187 11.51 -7.72 7.90
CA TYR A 187 11.87 -6.34 8.23
C TYR A 187 12.76 -6.26 9.48
N LEU A 188 12.39 -6.95 10.56
CA LEU A 188 13.21 -6.99 11.77
C LEU A 188 14.58 -7.61 11.52
N ASP A 189 14.66 -8.68 10.68
CA ASP A 189 15.93 -9.31 10.30
C ASP A 189 16.84 -8.31 9.57
N GLY A 190 16.28 -7.48 8.69
CA GLY A 190 17.03 -6.42 8.01
C GLY A 190 17.56 -5.35 8.96
N LEU A 191 16.74 -4.90 9.92
CA LEU A 191 17.16 -3.93 10.94
C LEU A 191 18.24 -4.49 11.87
N ASP A 192 18.07 -5.72 12.36
CA ASP A 192 19.08 -6.39 13.20
C ASP A 192 20.41 -6.58 12.45
N ALA A 193 20.36 -7.00 11.18
CA ALA A 193 21.55 -7.16 10.35
C ALA A 193 22.27 -5.81 10.13
N ARG A 194 21.51 -4.73 9.94
CA ARG A 194 22.08 -3.38 9.79
C ARG A 194 22.76 -2.90 11.08
N LEU A 195 22.15 -3.14 12.24
CA LEU A 195 22.77 -2.85 13.54
C LEU A 195 24.05 -3.67 13.75
N ALA A 196 24.04 -4.96 13.37
CA ALA A 196 25.21 -5.82 13.43
C ALA A 196 26.36 -5.33 12.52
N ASP A 197 26.03 -4.67 11.40
CA ASP A 197 27.00 -3.99 10.53
C ASP A 197 27.53 -2.65 11.13
N GLY A 198 27.10 -2.26 12.33
CA GLY A 198 27.48 -1.01 12.98
C GLY A 198 26.87 0.24 12.37
N LYS A 199 25.75 0.10 11.63
CA LYS A 199 25.05 1.21 10.99
C LYS A 199 23.84 1.62 11.81
N ASN A 200 23.47 2.92 11.77
CA ASN A 200 22.26 3.44 12.40
C ASN A 200 20.98 3.03 11.63
N LEU A 201 19.83 3.22 12.25
CA LEU A 201 18.52 2.97 11.65
C LEU A 201 17.80 4.25 11.18
N ASP A 202 18.48 5.39 11.23
CA ASP A 202 17.91 6.69 10.94
C ASP A 202 17.34 6.75 9.51
N GLY A 203 16.11 7.26 9.38
CA GLY A 203 15.44 7.49 8.10
C GLY A 203 14.89 6.22 7.42
N ILE A 204 15.19 5.02 7.95
CA ILE A 204 14.65 3.78 7.41
C ILE A 204 13.21 3.60 7.90
N GLN A 205 12.32 3.47 6.95
CA GLN A 205 10.90 3.22 7.20
C GLN A 205 10.44 2.03 6.37
N SER A 206 9.36 1.39 6.78
CA SER A 206 8.70 0.38 5.98
C SER A 206 7.20 0.41 6.18
N VAL A 207 6.46 0.02 5.15
CA VAL A 207 5.03 -0.26 5.22
C VAL A 207 4.75 -1.63 4.61
N ALA A 208 3.71 -2.30 5.10
CA ALA A 208 3.28 -3.61 4.65
C ALA A 208 1.88 -3.49 4.03
N SER A 209 1.80 -3.53 2.71
CA SER A 209 0.56 -3.39 1.94
C SER A 209 -0.26 -4.67 2.00
N PHE A 210 -1.19 -4.70 2.94
CA PHE A 210 -2.15 -5.77 3.16
C PHE A 210 -3.41 -5.52 2.33
N PHE A 211 -3.73 -6.45 1.42
CA PHE A 211 -4.80 -6.28 0.44
C PHE A 211 -6.15 -6.67 1.02
N VAL A 212 -7.12 -5.74 0.96
CA VAL A 212 -8.39 -5.86 1.68
C VAL A 212 -9.52 -6.34 0.78
N SER A 213 -10.03 -5.52 -0.14
CA SER A 213 -11.27 -5.80 -0.86
C SER A 213 -11.27 -7.08 -1.70
N ARG A 214 -10.09 -7.54 -2.12
CA ARG A 214 -9.98 -8.77 -2.92
C ARG A 214 -10.42 -10.02 -2.15
N VAL A 215 -10.31 -10.01 -0.81
CA VAL A 215 -10.75 -11.13 0.03
C VAL A 215 -12.27 -11.28 -0.04
N ASP A 216 -13.03 -10.19 0.14
CA ASP A 216 -14.48 -10.23 -0.03
C ASP A 216 -14.86 -10.57 -1.47
N THR A 217 -14.16 -10.03 -2.48
CA THR A 217 -14.41 -10.35 -3.89
C THR A 217 -14.24 -11.84 -4.21
N ALA A 218 -13.34 -12.53 -3.49
CA ALA A 218 -13.13 -13.98 -3.66
C ALA A 218 -14.12 -14.81 -2.83
N ILE A 219 -14.45 -14.39 -1.62
CA ILE A 219 -15.27 -15.16 -0.68
C ILE A 219 -16.78 -14.96 -0.90
N ASP A 220 -17.23 -13.74 -1.19
CA ASP A 220 -18.67 -13.46 -1.34
C ASP A 220 -19.36 -14.30 -2.42
N PRO A 221 -18.78 -14.57 -3.60
CA PRO A 221 -19.37 -15.48 -4.57
C PRO A 221 -19.50 -16.93 -4.07
N LEU A 222 -18.58 -17.38 -3.20
CA LEU A 222 -18.67 -18.72 -2.59
C LEU A 222 -19.83 -18.76 -1.58
N LEU A 223 -20.02 -17.69 -0.83
CA LEU A 223 -21.13 -17.53 0.11
C LEU A 223 -22.48 -17.44 -0.62
N ASP A 224 -22.53 -16.72 -1.74
CA ASP A 224 -23.74 -16.58 -2.57
C ASP A 224 -24.18 -17.91 -3.18
N ALA A 225 -23.24 -18.77 -3.52
CA ALA A 225 -23.50 -20.11 -4.06
C ALA A 225 -23.84 -21.14 -2.96
N HIS A 226 -23.65 -20.80 -1.67
CA HIS A 226 -23.83 -21.72 -0.57
C HIS A 226 -25.33 -21.91 -0.19
N THR A 227 -25.72 -23.15 0.13
CA THR A 227 -27.12 -23.48 0.47
C THR A 227 -27.47 -23.20 1.93
N ASP A 228 -26.49 -23.14 2.83
CA ASP A 228 -26.71 -22.81 4.25
C ASP A 228 -27.09 -21.33 4.40
N PRO A 229 -28.23 -21.02 5.06
CA PRO A 229 -28.66 -19.63 5.22
C PRO A 229 -27.67 -18.75 5.99
N ARG A 230 -26.81 -19.32 6.86
CA ARG A 230 -25.77 -18.59 7.61
C ARG A 230 -24.74 -17.92 6.68
N ALA A 231 -24.55 -18.45 5.47
CA ALA A 231 -23.62 -17.88 4.49
C ALA A 231 -23.93 -16.42 4.16
N LYS A 232 -25.21 -16.04 4.09
CA LYS A 232 -25.64 -14.69 3.78
C LYS A 232 -25.17 -13.66 4.83
N ASP A 233 -25.11 -14.08 6.09
CA ASP A 233 -24.73 -13.21 7.20
C ASP A 233 -23.21 -12.97 7.25
N LEU A 234 -22.42 -13.75 6.50
CA LEU A 234 -20.96 -13.61 6.43
C LEU A 234 -20.49 -12.73 5.26
N ARG A 235 -21.38 -12.42 4.31
CA ARG A 235 -21.01 -11.54 3.18
C ARG A 235 -20.42 -10.23 3.64
N GLY A 236 -19.32 -9.82 3.00
CA GLY A 236 -18.63 -8.59 3.26
C GLY A 236 -17.92 -8.52 4.62
N LYS A 237 -17.76 -9.62 5.32
CA LYS A 237 -17.10 -9.63 6.64
C LYS A 237 -15.66 -10.14 6.60
N ALA A 238 -15.32 -10.99 5.63
CA ALA A 238 -14.04 -11.69 5.59
C ALA A 238 -12.85 -10.74 5.39
N ALA A 239 -12.96 -9.77 4.49
CA ALA A 239 -11.87 -8.83 4.21
C ALA A 239 -11.52 -7.96 5.42
N VAL A 240 -12.53 -7.41 6.10
CA VAL A 240 -12.34 -6.60 7.29
C VAL A 240 -11.80 -7.45 8.45
N ALA A 241 -12.36 -8.65 8.65
CA ALA A 241 -11.88 -9.59 9.67
C ALA A 241 -10.39 -9.94 9.45
N ASN A 242 -9.99 -10.24 8.20
CA ASN A 242 -8.60 -10.53 7.85
C ASN A 242 -7.66 -9.36 8.17
N ALA A 243 -8.04 -8.14 7.79
CA ALA A 243 -7.23 -6.95 8.08
C ALA A 243 -7.14 -6.65 9.59
N ARG A 244 -8.22 -6.86 10.34
CA ARG A 244 -8.22 -6.69 11.80
C ARG A 244 -7.27 -7.69 12.50
N LEU A 245 -7.28 -8.95 12.06
CA LEU A 245 -6.34 -9.95 12.57
C LEU A 245 -4.90 -9.68 12.13
N ALA A 246 -4.67 -9.09 10.96
CA ALA A 246 -3.35 -8.61 10.58
C ALA A 246 -2.86 -7.50 11.52
N TYR A 247 -3.75 -6.59 11.94
CA TYR A 247 -3.39 -5.56 12.91
C TYR A 247 -3.07 -6.18 14.30
N GLN A 248 -3.75 -7.24 14.71
CA GLN A 248 -3.38 -8.00 15.90
C GLN A 248 -1.95 -8.56 15.80
N VAL A 249 -1.60 -9.15 14.65
CA VAL A 249 -0.22 -9.63 14.41
C VAL A 249 0.80 -8.49 14.52
N PHE A 250 0.46 -7.30 14.00
CA PHE A 250 1.29 -6.10 14.13
C PHE A 250 1.50 -5.70 15.61
N GLU A 251 0.44 -5.68 16.40
CA GLU A 251 0.53 -5.37 17.85
C GLU A 251 1.40 -6.40 18.59
N GLU A 252 1.21 -7.70 18.33
CA GLU A 252 2.01 -8.78 18.93
C GLU A 252 3.51 -8.60 18.64
N ILE A 253 3.88 -8.36 17.39
CA ILE A 253 5.28 -8.17 17.00
C ILE A 253 5.84 -6.87 17.58
N SER A 254 5.05 -5.79 17.57
CA SER A 254 5.46 -4.49 18.13
C SER A 254 5.57 -4.48 19.66
N ALA A 255 4.97 -5.45 20.35
CA ALA A 255 5.15 -5.65 21.78
C ALA A 255 6.28 -6.61 22.15
N SER A 256 6.94 -7.24 21.17
CA SER A 256 7.99 -8.23 21.42
C SER A 256 9.27 -7.60 21.95
N ASP A 257 10.00 -8.33 22.80
CA ASP A 257 11.32 -7.90 23.30
C ASP A 257 12.31 -7.60 22.17
N ARG A 258 12.19 -8.32 21.05
CA ARG A 258 13.02 -8.09 19.87
C ARG A 258 12.76 -6.71 19.31
N TRP A 259 11.48 -6.37 19.09
CA TRP A 259 11.11 -5.06 18.58
C TRP A 259 11.52 -3.94 19.55
N LEU A 260 11.29 -4.10 20.83
CA LEU A 260 11.62 -3.08 21.84
C LEU A 260 13.12 -2.74 21.83
N ARG A 261 14.01 -3.73 21.63
CA ARG A 261 15.46 -3.47 21.46
C ARG A 261 15.76 -2.68 20.20
N ILE A 262 15.14 -3.04 19.07
CA ILE A 262 15.30 -2.34 17.79
C ILE A 262 14.79 -0.90 17.90
N ALA A 263 13.62 -0.70 18.49
CA ALA A 263 13.03 0.63 18.70
C ALA A 263 13.93 1.51 19.58
N HIS A 264 14.52 0.94 20.65
CA HIS A 264 15.49 1.67 21.49
C HIS A 264 16.75 2.09 20.72
N SER A 265 17.09 1.39 19.64
CA SER A 265 18.19 1.71 18.74
C SER A 265 17.78 2.66 17.59
N GLY A 266 16.60 3.27 17.66
CA GLY A 266 16.09 4.22 16.66
C GLY A 266 15.29 3.60 15.51
N GLY A 267 14.92 2.31 15.59
CA GLY A 267 14.09 1.67 14.58
C GLY A 267 12.67 2.21 14.55
N ALA A 268 12.10 2.32 13.36
CA ALA A 268 10.69 2.67 13.15
C ALA A 268 9.86 1.40 12.90
N VAL A 269 8.58 1.39 13.33
CA VAL A 269 7.67 0.26 13.07
C VAL A 269 7.41 0.09 11.57
N GLN A 270 7.23 -1.14 11.11
CA GLN A 270 6.65 -1.39 9.80
C GLN A 270 5.13 -1.24 9.90
N ARG A 271 4.62 -0.09 9.45
CA ARG A 271 3.20 0.20 9.56
C ARG A 271 2.33 -0.69 8.66
N PRO A 272 1.21 -1.26 9.15
CA PRO A 272 0.21 -1.84 8.28
C PRO A 272 -0.30 -0.79 7.29
N LEU A 273 -0.33 -1.15 6.00
CA LEU A 273 -0.91 -0.32 4.96
C LEU A 273 -2.08 -1.10 4.33
N TRP A 274 -3.28 -0.59 4.51
CA TRP A 274 -4.47 -1.15 3.89
C TRP A 274 -4.48 -0.76 2.42
N ALA A 275 -4.32 -1.76 1.55
CA ALA A 275 -4.29 -1.62 0.10
C ALA A 275 -5.53 -2.24 -0.54
N SER A 276 -5.84 -1.85 -1.78
CA SER A 276 -7.05 -2.31 -2.48
C SER A 276 -8.32 -2.02 -1.67
N THR A 277 -8.49 -0.78 -1.22
CA THR A 277 -9.57 -0.37 -0.32
C THR A 277 -10.80 0.20 -1.05
N GLY A 278 -10.75 0.28 -2.37
CA GLY A 278 -11.92 0.60 -3.19
C GLY A 278 -12.95 -0.53 -3.13
N VAL A 279 -14.19 -0.19 -2.76
CA VAL A 279 -15.31 -1.13 -2.70
C VAL A 279 -15.73 -1.54 -4.11
N LYS A 280 -15.95 -2.84 -4.34
CA LYS A 280 -16.35 -3.42 -5.65
C LYS A 280 -17.83 -3.75 -5.70
N ASP A 281 -18.40 -4.28 -4.61
CA ASP A 281 -19.82 -4.59 -4.51
C ASP A 281 -20.63 -3.37 -4.12
N LYS A 282 -21.60 -3.00 -4.96
CA LYS A 282 -22.48 -1.83 -4.73
C LYS A 282 -23.39 -1.97 -3.51
N ALA A 283 -23.53 -3.17 -2.95
CA ALA A 283 -24.28 -3.40 -1.72
C ALA A 283 -23.54 -2.86 -0.48
N TYR A 284 -22.23 -2.61 -0.56
CA TYR A 284 -21.45 -2.11 0.56
C TYR A 284 -21.28 -0.60 0.49
N HIS A 285 -21.12 0.01 1.67
CA HIS A 285 -20.83 1.44 1.74
C HIS A 285 -19.48 1.74 1.05
N PRO A 286 -19.38 2.76 0.18
CA PRO A 286 -18.17 3.02 -0.60
C PRO A 286 -16.91 3.29 0.24
N ALA A 287 -17.05 3.72 1.50
CA ALA A 287 -15.95 3.95 2.44
C ALA A 287 -15.71 2.78 3.41
N LYS A 288 -16.34 1.61 3.21
CA LYS A 288 -16.31 0.47 4.13
C LYS A 288 -14.90 0.11 4.61
N TYR A 289 -13.99 -0.16 3.67
CA TYR A 289 -12.61 -0.58 3.98
C TYR A 289 -11.70 0.57 4.46
N VAL A 290 -12.25 1.76 4.61
CA VAL A 290 -11.59 2.89 5.29
C VAL A 290 -12.10 2.99 6.71
N THR A 291 -13.43 3.14 6.89
CA THR A 291 -14.02 3.43 8.18
C THR A 291 -14.01 2.26 9.16
N GLU A 292 -13.95 1.02 8.67
CA GLU A 292 -13.87 -0.19 9.50
C GLU A 292 -12.43 -0.62 9.85
N LEU A 293 -11.41 0.11 9.34
CA LEU A 293 -9.99 -0.23 9.52
C LEU A 293 -9.15 0.94 10.03
N ILE A 294 -9.73 1.83 10.82
CA ILE A 294 -9.05 2.95 11.45
C ILE A 294 -8.33 2.47 12.71
N ALA A 295 -7.01 2.67 12.77
CA ALA A 295 -6.21 2.32 13.93
C ALA A 295 -4.91 3.16 13.98
N PRO A 296 -4.28 3.31 15.17
CA PRO A 296 -2.96 3.93 15.30
C PRO A 296 -1.91 3.27 14.40
N ASP A 297 -0.95 4.05 13.96
CA ASP A 297 0.20 3.59 13.16
C ASP A 297 -0.17 2.84 11.87
N THR A 298 -1.33 3.14 11.28
CA THR A 298 -1.75 2.55 10.02
C THR A 298 -1.70 3.54 8.85
N VAL A 299 -1.71 3.00 7.66
CA VAL A 299 -1.90 3.74 6.41
C VAL A 299 -3.09 3.14 5.67
N ASN A 300 -3.89 3.95 5.00
CA ASN A 300 -4.87 3.49 4.04
C ASN A 300 -4.59 4.18 2.70
N THR A 301 -4.22 3.40 1.68
CA THR A 301 -4.01 3.93 0.34
C THR A 301 -5.27 3.72 -0.49
N MET A 302 -5.77 4.81 -1.06
CA MET A 302 -7.11 4.90 -1.63
C MET A 302 -7.07 5.45 -3.05
N PRO A 303 -7.84 4.87 -3.98
CA PRO A 303 -8.24 5.60 -5.18
C PRO A 303 -8.98 6.89 -4.82
N GLU A 304 -8.89 7.91 -5.65
CA GLU A 304 -9.51 9.23 -5.41
C GLU A 304 -11.02 9.12 -5.08
N ALA A 305 -11.74 8.27 -5.78
CA ALA A 305 -13.18 8.05 -5.51
C ALA A 305 -13.43 7.52 -4.08
N THR A 306 -12.53 6.71 -3.54
CA THR A 306 -12.62 6.19 -2.17
C THR A 306 -12.29 7.28 -1.15
N ILE A 307 -11.36 8.19 -1.45
CA ILE A 307 -11.07 9.37 -0.63
C ILE A 307 -12.32 10.23 -0.49
N TYR A 308 -13.00 10.55 -1.60
CA TYR A 308 -14.23 11.34 -1.56
C TYR A 308 -15.38 10.61 -0.86
N ALA A 309 -15.49 9.29 -1.01
CA ALA A 309 -16.46 8.49 -0.27
C ALA A 309 -16.21 8.55 1.24
N ALA A 310 -14.93 8.46 1.68
CA ALA A 310 -14.57 8.62 3.08
C ALA A 310 -14.81 10.04 3.59
N GLN A 311 -14.55 11.05 2.78
CA GLN A 311 -14.82 12.46 3.11
C GLN A 311 -16.31 12.70 3.36
N SER A 312 -17.17 12.05 2.59
CA SER A 312 -18.63 12.19 2.67
C SER A 312 -19.27 11.32 3.75
N PHE A 313 -18.49 10.51 4.44
CA PHE A 313 -19.00 9.64 5.51
C PHE A 313 -19.42 10.47 6.74
N THR A 314 -20.63 10.23 7.22
CA THR A 314 -21.23 10.98 8.34
C THR A 314 -21.29 10.20 9.65
N GLY A 315 -20.83 8.94 9.66
CA GLY A 315 -20.78 8.13 10.85
C GLY A 315 -19.68 8.56 11.82
N GLU A 316 -19.62 7.88 12.94
CA GLU A 316 -18.56 8.08 13.94
C GLU A 316 -17.20 7.64 13.40
N ILE A 317 -16.16 8.42 13.69
CA ILE A 317 -14.77 8.10 13.38
C ILE A 317 -14.04 7.88 14.70
N SER A 318 -13.59 6.63 14.89
CA SER A 318 -12.85 6.19 16.07
C SER A 318 -11.92 5.04 15.69
N HIS A 319 -11.11 4.55 16.63
CA HIS A 319 -10.32 3.33 16.44
C HIS A 319 -11.26 2.13 16.25
N SER A 320 -11.50 1.72 15.01
CA SER A 320 -12.51 0.73 14.64
C SER A 320 -12.03 -0.74 14.69
N ILE A 321 -10.75 -0.96 14.99
CA ILE A 321 -10.16 -2.31 15.13
C ILE A 321 -10.15 -2.77 16.60
N ALA A 322 -10.05 -1.85 17.56
CA ALA A 322 -9.98 -2.19 18.98
C ALA A 322 -11.15 -3.07 19.43
N GLY A 323 -10.81 -4.17 20.10
CA GLY A 323 -11.81 -5.11 20.68
C GLY A 323 -12.52 -6.01 19.67
N THR A 324 -12.04 -6.08 18.40
CA THR A 324 -12.72 -6.83 17.33
C THR A 324 -12.08 -8.17 16.98
N TYR A 325 -10.98 -8.56 17.61
CA TYR A 325 -10.22 -9.76 17.21
C TYR A 325 -11.04 -11.04 17.38
N ALA A 326 -11.67 -11.25 18.53
CA ALA A 326 -12.49 -12.44 18.75
C ALA A 326 -13.66 -12.57 17.76
N SER A 327 -14.31 -11.46 17.40
CA SER A 327 -15.36 -11.47 16.37
C SER A 327 -14.81 -11.69 14.97
N SER A 328 -13.57 -11.28 14.70
CA SER A 328 -12.89 -11.53 13.43
C SER A 328 -12.47 -12.99 13.30
N ASP A 329 -11.96 -13.60 14.37
CA ASP A 329 -11.69 -15.06 14.41
C ASP A 329 -12.97 -15.87 14.16
N GLU A 330 -14.09 -15.44 14.77
CA GLU A 330 -15.38 -16.12 14.60
C GLU A 330 -15.86 -16.10 13.14
N VAL A 331 -15.60 -15.04 12.37
CA VAL A 331 -15.89 -15.00 10.94
C VAL A 331 -15.17 -16.16 10.21
N PHE A 332 -13.90 -16.40 10.50
CA PHE A 332 -13.14 -17.45 9.86
C PHE A 332 -13.54 -18.85 10.34
N ASN A 333 -13.91 -19.00 11.62
CA ASN A 333 -14.47 -20.26 12.13
C ASN A 333 -15.76 -20.61 11.38
N GLN A 334 -16.66 -19.66 11.21
CA GLN A 334 -17.92 -19.86 10.48
C GLN A 334 -17.70 -20.14 9.00
N LEU A 335 -16.74 -19.49 8.34
CA LEU A 335 -16.34 -19.81 6.96
C LEU A 335 -15.82 -21.25 6.85
N ALA A 336 -15.00 -21.70 7.80
CA ALA A 336 -14.49 -23.08 7.84
C ALA A 336 -15.61 -24.11 8.05
N GLU A 337 -16.59 -23.81 8.92
CA GLU A 337 -17.80 -24.66 9.09
C GLU A 337 -18.62 -24.79 7.80
N LEU A 338 -18.63 -23.75 6.97
CA LEU A 338 -19.24 -23.78 5.65
C LEU A 338 -18.36 -24.45 4.59
N GLY A 339 -17.17 -24.96 4.95
CA GLY A 339 -16.23 -25.58 4.02
C GLY A 339 -15.46 -24.61 3.13
N ILE A 340 -15.46 -23.31 3.46
CA ILE A 340 -14.68 -22.29 2.75
C ILE A 340 -13.29 -22.21 3.40
N SER A 341 -12.26 -22.64 2.66
CA SER A 341 -10.87 -22.66 3.13
C SER A 341 -10.22 -21.29 2.98
N TYR A 342 -9.87 -20.67 4.10
CA TYR A 342 -9.08 -19.43 4.13
C TYR A 342 -7.75 -19.57 3.37
N ASP A 343 -6.98 -20.63 3.66
CA ASP A 343 -5.66 -20.85 3.06
C ASP A 343 -5.74 -21.01 1.54
N ALA A 344 -6.76 -21.70 1.04
CA ALA A 344 -6.97 -21.84 -0.39
C ALA A 344 -7.28 -20.49 -1.06
N VAL A 345 -8.11 -19.67 -0.42
CA VAL A 345 -8.48 -18.34 -0.94
C VAL A 345 -7.28 -17.42 -0.97
N VAL A 346 -6.51 -17.29 0.11
CA VAL A 346 -5.39 -16.35 0.17
C VAL A 346 -4.21 -16.79 -0.71
N THR A 347 -3.99 -18.09 -0.88
CA THR A 347 -3.00 -18.63 -1.82
C THR A 347 -3.36 -18.29 -3.27
N GLU A 348 -4.63 -18.43 -3.63
CA GLU A 348 -5.11 -18.07 -4.97
C GLU A 348 -5.02 -16.56 -5.20
N LEU A 349 -5.33 -15.74 -4.20
CA LEU A 349 -5.23 -14.29 -4.28
C LEU A 349 -3.78 -13.81 -4.47
N GLU A 350 -2.80 -14.45 -3.83
CA GLU A 350 -1.37 -14.15 -4.03
C GLU A 350 -0.98 -14.43 -5.49
N ARG A 351 -1.34 -15.61 -6.00
CA ARG A 351 -1.06 -16.03 -7.39
C ARG A 351 -1.71 -15.10 -8.40
N ASP A 352 -3.01 -14.82 -8.23
CA ASP A 352 -3.78 -13.92 -9.10
C ASP A 352 -3.24 -12.48 -9.04
N GLY A 353 -2.83 -12.03 -7.85
CA GLY A 353 -2.23 -10.71 -7.66
C GLY A 353 -0.94 -10.51 -8.46
N ILE A 354 -0.04 -11.50 -8.41
CA ILE A 354 1.21 -11.49 -9.17
C ILE A 354 0.91 -11.53 -10.69
N SER A 355 0.00 -12.42 -11.12
CA SER A 355 -0.39 -12.54 -12.52
C SER A 355 -0.96 -11.23 -13.07
N LYS A 356 -1.88 -10.58 -12.35
CA LYS A 356 -2.47 -9.30 -12.76
C LYS A 356 -1.45 -8.17 -12.87
N PHE A 357 -0.44 -8.14 -12.01
CA PHE A 357 0.62 -7.15 -12.10
C PHE A 357 1.54 -7.43 -13.29
N HIS A 358 1.84 -8.70 -13.57
CA HIS A 358 2.57 -9.12 -14.75
C HIS A 358 1.83 -8.71 -16.03
N ASP A 359 0.53 -9.03 -16.13
CA ASP A 359 -0.30 -8.68 -17.29
C ASP A 359 -0.38 -7.16 -17.52
N ALA A 360 -0.47 -6.37 -16.43
CA ALA A 360 -0.45 -4.92 -16.51
C ALA A 360 0.91 -4.39 -17.02
N TRP A 361 2.01 -5.02 -16.62
CA TRP A 361 3.35 -4.67 -17.06
C TRP A 361 3.55 -5.00 -18.54
N GLU A 362 3.15 -6.19 -18.99
CA GLU A 362 3.19 -6.57 -20.41
C GLU A 362 2.34 -5.64 -21.28
N GLY A 363 1.16 -5.25 -20.81
CA GLY A 363 0.32 -4.24 -21.46
C GLY A 363 1.01 -2.87 -21.55
N LEU A 364 1.76 -2.48 -20.53
CA LEU A 364 2.55 -1.25 -20.52
C LEU A 364 3.70 -1.31 -21.53
N ILE A 365 4.45 -2.42 -21.56
CA ILE A 365 5.51 -2.68 -22.56
C ILE A 365 4.95 -2.56 -23.96
N ALA A 366 3.82 -3.23 -24.25
CA ALA A 366 3.20 -3.19 -25.58
C ALA A 366 2.79 -1.76 -25.97
N THR A 367 2.23 -0.99 -25.03
CA THR A 367 1.82 0.41 -25.25
C THR A 367 3.01 1.30 -25.59
N ILE A 368 4.10 1.18 -24.85
CA ILE A 368 5.31 1.99 -25.05
C ILE A 368 6.07 1.57 -26.30
N SER A 369 6.23 0.25 -26.55
CA SER A 369 6.90 -0.26 -27.76
C SER A 369 6.24 0.23 -29.05
N ALA A 370 4.93 0.42 -29.05
CA ALA A 370 4.21 0.93 -30.23
C ALA A 370 4.45 2.43 -30.51
N GLN A 371 5.04 3.16 -29.57
CA GLN A 371 5.25 4.62 -29.63
C GLN A 371 6.73 5.00 -29.75
N LEU A 372 7.68 4.09 -29.42
CA LEU A 372 9.12 4.28 -29.56
C LEU A 372 9.59 4.10 -31.01
#